data_0c39bdde15520f5884f752075d289c2e
#
_entry.id   0c39bdde15520f5884f752075d289c2e
#
_cell.length_a   1.000
_cell.length_b   1.000
_cell.length_c   1.000
_cell.angle_alpha   90.00
_cell.angle_beta   90.00
_cell.angle_gamma   90.00
#
_symmetry.space_group_name_H-M   'P 1'
#
loop_
_entity.id
_entity.type
_entity.pdbx_description
1 polymer ?
#
loop_
_entity_poly.entity_id
_entity_poly.type
_entity_poly.pdbx_seq_one_letter_code
_entity_poly.pdbx_strand_id
1 'polypeptide(L)'
;MNKICFHFQISQPYRLRTYRFFDINQDHHYFDDYQNQYLTKRLAERCYLPANKMLLDLIKRAPNKFRCSFSISGSSTMLFKNYCPEVIESFKELIATGCVEITGSTLTHSIASLYNESAFMEQVHLQEELLVETFGVKPVSFCNTEIIYSDEIGEWLGNAGYRVIS
;
A
#
# COMPACT_ATOMS: atom_id res chain seq x y z
N MET A 1 21.54 22.90 0.09
CA MET A 1 20.18 23.08 -0.42
C MET A 1 19.27 22.10 0.31
N ASN A 2 18.24 22.57 1.01
CA ASN A 2 17.31 21.70 1.75
C ASN A 2 16.38 21.00 0.76
N LYS A 3 16.13 19.71 1.00
CA LYS A 3 15.18 18.91 0.21
C LYS A 3 14.03 18.47 1.13
N ILE A 4 12.82 18.44 0.60
CA ILE A 4 11.62 17.92 1.28
C ILE A 4 11.21 16.66 0.55
N CYS A 5 11.08 15.55 1.28
CA CYS A 5 10.56 14.29 0.76
C CYS A 5 9.11 14.14 1.19
N PHE A 6 8.21 13.90 0.22
CA PHE A 6 6.81 13.55 0.50
C PHE A 6 6.66 12.04 0.37
N HIS A 7 6.24 11.42 1.45
CA HIS A 7 5.85 10.01 1.48
C HIS A 7 4.38 9.90 1.91
N PHE A 8 3.59 9.20 1.12
CA PHE A 8 2.16 8.99 1.37
C PHE A 8 1.91 7.52 1.69
N GLN A 9 1.27 7.28 2.82
CA GLN A 9 0.88 5.93 3.22
C GLN A 9 -0.61 5.73 2.99
N ILE A 10 -0.96 4.64 2.30
CA ILE A 10 -2.34 4.24 2.01
C ILE A 10 -2.57 2.87 2.61
N SER A 11 -3.36 2.82 3.66
CA SER A 11 -3.78 1.57 4.31
C SER A 11 -5.27 1.60 4.59
N GLN A 12 -6.00 0.66 4.00
CA GLN A 12 -7.42 0.44 4.22
C GLN A 12 -7.64 -1.01 4.61
N PRO A 13 -8.08 -1.28 5.85
CA PRO A 13 -8.40 -2.64 6.27
C PRO A 13 -9.73 -3.09 5.67
N TYR A 14 -9.89 -4.40 5.52
CA TYR A 14 -11.20 -4.98 5.32
C TYR A 14 -12.06 -4.80 6.57
N ARG A 15 -13.30 -4.36 6.41
CA ARG A 15 -14.28 -4.23 7.49
C ARG A 15 -14.94 -5.58 7.71
N LEU A 16 -14.99 -5.96 8.98
CA LEU A 16 -15.65 -7.19 9.39
C LEU A 16 -17.13 -6.91 9.63
N ARG A 17 -18.00 -7.87 9.29
CA ARG A 17 -19.39 -7.84 9.69
C ARG A 17 -19.55 -8.19 11.17
N THR A 18 -20.72 -7.92 11.74
CA THR A 18 -21.08 -8.46 13.04
C THR A 18 -21.17 -9.98 12.94
N TYR A 19 -20.30 -10.67 13.67
CA TYR A 19 -20.23 -12.13 13.72
C TYR A 19 -20.72 -12.61 15.08
N ARG A 20 -21.72 -13.52 15.08
CA ARG A 20 -22.37 -13.99 16.29
C ARG A 20 -21.84 -15.36 16.69
N PHE A 21 -22.00 -15.72 17.96
CA PHE A 21 -21.60 -17.03 18.48
C PHE A 21 -22.14 -18.21 17.64
N PHE A 22 -23.40 -18.12 17.20
CA PHE A 22 -24.04 -19.17 16.42
C PHE A 22 -23.57 -19.25 14.96
N ASP A 23 -22.82 -18.25 14.48
CA ASP A 23 -22.24 -18.24 13.13
C ASP A 23 -20.95 -19.06 13.08
N ILE A 24 -20.33 -19.37 14.25
CA ILE A 24 -19.06 -20.10 14.35
C ILE A 24 -19.21 -21.49 13.72
N ASN A 25 -18.32 -21.80 12.78
CA ASN A 25 -18.30 -23.04 11.98
C ASN A 25 -19.55 -23.26 11.10
N GLN A 26 -20.48 -22.30 11.01
CA GLN A 26 -21.66 -22.37 10.15
C GLN A 26 -21.58 -21.42 8.97
N ASP A 27 -20.95 -20.27 9.16
CA ASP A 27 -20.81 -19.23 8.16
C ASP A 27 -19.36 -18.70 8.16
N HIS A 28 -18.74 -18.70 7.00
CA HIS A 28 -17.35 -18.27 6.81
C HIS A 28 -17.25 -16.92 6.09
N HIS A 29 -18.36 -16.21 5.92
CA HIS A 29 -18.38 -14.87 5.36
C HIS A 29 -18.14 -13.82 6.45
N TYR A 30 -16.86 -13.45 6.65
CA TYR A 30 -16.40 -12.60 7.74
C TYR A 30 -16.44 -11.11 7.42
N PHE A 31 -16.48 -10.73 6.14
CA PHE A 31 -16.34 -9.36 5.71
C PHE A 31 -17.67 -8.68 5.44
N ASP A 32 -17.74 -7.38 5.70
CA ASP A 32 -18.87 -6.52 5.34
C ASP A 32 -18.63 -5.94 3.94
N ASP A 33 -19.06 -6.66 2.92
CA ASP A 33 -18.84 -6.27 1.51
C ASP A 33 -19.51 -4.94 1.18
N TYR A 34 -20.68 -4.66 1.76
CA TYR A 34 -21.37 -3.41 1.54
C TYR A 34 -20.55 -2.22 2.07
N GLN A 35 -20.07 -2.30 3.29
CA GLN A 35 -19.24 -1.25 3.87
C GLN A 35 -17.90 -1.13 3.17
N ASN A 36 -17.27 -2.26 2.81
CA ASN A 36 -16.02 -2.27 2.06
C ASN A 36 -16.18 -1.57 0.71
N GLN A 37 -17.23 -1.89 -0.04
CA GLN A 37 -17.52 -1.25 -1.31
C GLN A 37 -17.85 0.25 -1.13
N TYR A 38 -18.76 0.58 -0.24
CA TYR A 38 -19.23 1.95 -0.01
C TYR A 38 -18.07 2.88 0.39
N LEU A 39 -17.27 2.47 1.38
CA LEU A 39 -16.17 3.31 1.88
C LEU A 39 -15.03 3.41 0.86
N THR A 40 -14.72 2.33 0.15
CA THR A 40 -13.68 2.35 -0.88
C THR A 40 -14.06 3.30 -2.02
N LYS A 41 -15.29 3.23 -2.53
CA LYS A 41 -15.78 4.16 -3.56
C LYS A 41 -15.80 5.60 -3.09
N ARG A 42 -16.28 5.85 -1.88
CA ARG A 42 -16.31 7.19 -1.30
C ARG A 42 -14.91 7.80 -1.15
N LEU A 43 -13.92 7.00 -0.71
CA LEU A 43 -12.54 7.45 -0.59
C LEU A 43 -11.88 7.63 -1.96
N ALA A 44 -12.18 6.77 -2.92
CA ALA A 44 -11.71 6.93 -4.30
C ALA A 44 -12.14 8.29 -4.87
N GLU A 45 -13.42 8.61 -4.80
CA GLU A 45 -13.99 9.85 -5.35
C GLU A 45 -13.53 11.11 -4.62
N ARG A 46 -13.43 11.06 -3.28
CA ARG A 46 -13.17 12.25 -2.47
C ARG A 46 -11.71 12.49 -2.14
N CYS A 47 -10.88 11.46 -2.23
CA CYS A 47 -9.48 11.52 -1.81
C CYS A 47 -8.53 11.06 -2.91
N TYR A 48 -8.55 9.77 -3.29
CA TYR A 48 -7.48 9.20 -4.11
C TYR A 48 -7.44 9.77 -5.52
N LEU A 49 -8.54 9.77 -6.24
CA LEU A 49 -8.59 10.28 -7.61
C LEU A 49 -8.28 11.78 -7.70
N PRO A 50 -8.88 12.66 -6.85
CA PRO A 50 -8.52 14.08 -6.85
C PRO A 50 -7.06 14.34 -6.48
N ALA A 51 -6.52 13.62 -5.47
CA ALA A 51 -5.14 13.77 -5.07
C ALA A 51 -4.17 13.33 -6.16
N ASN A 52 -4.40 12.16 -6.77
CA ASN A 52 -3.57 11.65 -7.85
C ASN A 52 -3.59 12.58 -9.07
N LYS A 53 -4.76 13.12 -9.43
CA LYS A 53 -4.88 14.13 -10.49
C LYS A 53 -4.08 15.39 -10.17
N MET A 54 -4.18 15.90 -8.95
CA MET A 54 -3.44 17.09 -8.51
C MET A 54 -1.92 16.85 -8.58
N LEU A 55 -1.44 15.68 -8.12
CA LEU A 55 -0.03 15.32 -8.18
C LEU A 55 0.45 15.16 -9.62
N LEU A 56 -0.33 14.55 -10.48
CA LEU A 56 -0.02 14.41 -11.91
C LEU A 56 0.10 15.76 -12.59
N ASP A 57 -0.82 16.69 -12.31
CA ASP A 57 -0.76 18.06 -12.81
C ASP A 57 0.47 18.81 -12.29
N LEU A 58 0.83 18.63 -11.02
CA LEU A 58 2.02 19.23 -10.42
C LEU A 58 3.31 18.72 -11.11
N ILE A 59 3.41 17.42 -11.32
CA ILE A 59 4.55 16.79 -12.01
C ILE A 59 4.66 17.31 -13.44
N LYS A 60 3.54 17.41 -14.17
CA LYS A 60 3.51 17.94 -15.55
C LYS A 60 3.93 19.40 -15.64
N ARG A 61 3.55 20.24 -14.65
CA ARG A 61 3.94 21.67 -14.60
C ARG A 61 5.40 21.89 -14.22
N ALA A 62 5.98 20.99 -13.44
CA ALA A 62 7.34 21.10 -12.94
C ALA A 62 8.14 19.80 -13.17
N PRO A 63 8.44 19.43 -14.43
CA PRO A 63 9.11 18.18 -14.74
C PRO A 63 10.43 18.05 -13.98
N ASN A 64 10.64 16.89 -13.34
CA ASN A 64 11.83 16.54 -12.54
C ASN A 64 12.10 17.40 -11.29
N LYS A 65 11.23 18.35 -10.94
CA LYS A 65 11.38 19.18 -9.72
C LYS A 65 10.59 18.63 -8.54
N PHE A 66 9.51 17.89 -8.79
CA PHE A 66 8.69 17.25 -7.77
C PHE A 66 8.77 15.74 -7.90
N ARG A 67 9.04 15.08 -6.78
CA ARG A 67 9.02 13.62 -6.65
C ARG A 67 8.38 13.24 -5.33
N CYS A 68 7.70 12.13 -5.29
CA CYS A 68 7.12 11.58 -4.06
C CYS A 68 7.13 10.06 -4.09
N SER A 69 6.84 9.46 -2.95
CA SER A 69 6.69 8.02 -2.82
C SER A 69 5.35 7.66 -2.15
N PHE A 70 4.86 6.47 -2.47
CA PHE A 70 3.67 5.90 -1.88
C PHE A 70 3.96 4.52 -1.32
N SER A 71 3.47 4.24 -0.12
CA SER A 71 3.27 2.91 0.42
C SER A 71 1.78 2.56 0.31
N ILE A 72 1.45 1.51 -0.43
CA ILE A 72 0.06 1.06 -0.62
C ILE A 72 -0.04 -0.36 -0.08
N SER A 73 -0.81 -0.57 1.01
CA SER A 73 -0.99 -1.90 1.58
C SER A 73 -1.68 -2.86 0.61
N GLY A 74 -1.41 -4.15 0.73
CA GLY A 74 -2.06 -5.15 -0.10
C GLY A 74 -3.57 -5.17 0.07
N SER A 75 -4.05 -5.00 1.30
CA SER A 75 -5.49 -4.88 1.56
C SER A 75 -6.12 -3.71 0.80
N SER A 76 -5.45 -2.55 0.73
CA SER A 76 -5.91 -1.41 -0.08
C SER A 76 -5.91 -1.74 -1.57
N THR A 77 -4.84 -2.37 -2.06
CA THR A 77 -4.70 -2.76 -3.46
C THR A 77 -5.82 -3.73 -3.86
N MET A 78 -6.13 -4.73 -3.02
CA MET A 78 -7.22 -5.67 -3.27
C MET A 78 -8.59 -4.99 -3.26
N LEU A 79 -8.84 -4.05 -2.33
CA LEU A 79 -10.08 -3.27 -2.29
C LEU A 79 -10.24 -2.40 -3.57
N PHE A 80 -9.16 -1.80 -4.05
CA PHE A 80 -9.18 -1.05 -5.32
C PHE A 80 -9.44 -1.97 -6.51
N LYS A 81 -8.77 -3.12 -6.61
CA LYS A 81 -9.03 -4.11 -7.67
C LYS A 81 -10.49 -4.52 -7.73
N ASN A 82 -11.12 -4.72 -6.57
CA ASN A 82 -12.48 -5.21 -6.47
C ASN A 82 -13.56 -4.14 -6.71
N TYR A 83 -13.33 -2.90 -6.25
CA TYR A 83 -14.40 -1.89 -6.17
C TYR A 83 -14.13 -0.60 -6.92
N CYS A 84 -12.86 -0.28 -7.22
CA CYS A 84 -12.47 1.00 -7.83
C CYS A 84 -11.20 0.84 -8.69
N PRO A 85 -11.23 0.05 -9.78
CA PRO A 85 -10.05 -0.19 -10.62
C PRO A 85 -9.46 1.09 -11.22
N GLU A 86 -10.27 2.15 -11.37
CA GLU A 86 -9.83 3.46 -11.81
C GLU A 86 -8.78 4.11 -10.90
N VAL A 87 -8.78 3.77 -9.60
CA VAL A 87 -7.73 4.22 -8.67
C VAL A 87 -6.39 3.59 -9.03
N ILE A 88 -6.38 2.30 -9.38
CA ILE A 88 -5.16 1.61 -9.82
C ILE A 88 -4.60 2.26 -11.08
N GLU A 89 -5.46 2.52 -12.06
CA GLU A 89 -5.03 3.18 -13.31
C GLU A 89 -4.46 4.58 -13.04
N SER A 90 -5.06 5.35 -12.12
CA SER A 90 -4.53 6.66 -11.75
C SER A 90 -3.14 6.59 -11.09
N PHE A 91 -2.84 5.53 -10.32
CA PHE A 91 -1.50 5.29 -9.79
C PHE A 91 -0.52 4.85 -10.88
N LYS A 92 -0.94 4.02 -11.83
CA LYS A 92 -0.09 3.65 -12.98
C LYS A 92 0.30 4.87 -13.81
N GLU A 93 -0.62 5.83 -14.02
CA GLU A 93 -0.30 7.10 -14.68
C GLU A 93 0.77 7.89 -13.92
N LEU A 94 0.68 7.96 -12.58
CA LEU A 94 1.68 8.61 -11.75
C LEU A 94 3.05 7.91 -11.84
N ILE A 95 3.07 6.59 -11.74
CA ILE A 95 4.29 5.77 -11.85
C ILE A 95 4.96 5.97 -13.22
N ALA A 96 4.18 6.00 -14.30
CA ALA A 96 4.66 6.20 -15.66
C ALA A 96 5.40 7.53 -15.87
N THR A 97 5.20 8.52 -14.99
CA THR A 97 5.95 9.79 -15.03
C THR A 97 7.42 9.64 -14.65
N GLY A 98 7.83 8.53 -13.99
CA GLY A 98 9.15 8.35 -13.39
C GLY A 98 9.45 9.27 -12.20
N CYS A 99 8.45 10.00 -11.71
CA CYS A 99 8.56 10.92 -10.56
C CYS A 99 7.91 10.38 -9.28
N VAL A 100 7.24 9.23 -9.36
CA VAL A 100 6.57 8.58 -8.25
C VAL A 100 7.15 7.19 -8.04
N GLU A 101 7.53 6.90 -6.80
CA GLU A 101 8.02 5.60 -6.37
C GLU A 101 6.95 4.89 -5.53
N ILE A 102 6.76 3.60 -5.77
CA ILE A 102 5.99 2.73 -4.87
C ILE A 102 6.97 1.98 -3.99
N THR A 103 6.80 2.09 -2.68
CA THR A 103 7.62 1.40 -1.68
C THR A 103 7.02 0.06 -1.32
N GLY A 104 7.86 -0.89 -0.95
CA GLY A 104 7.43 -2.11 -0.28
C GLY A 104 6.81 -1.82 1.08
N SER A 105 5.99 -2.73 1.56
CA SER A 105 5.41 -2.74 2.90
C SER A 105 4.97 -4.15 3.26
N THR A 106 4.35 -4.36 4.42
CA THR A 106 3.67 -5.62 4.71
C THR A 106 2.31 -5.69 3.98
N LEU A 107 1.90 -6.88 3.56
CA LEU A 107 0.65 -7.10 2.80
C LEU A 107 -0.58 -6.51 3.50
N THR A 108 -0.72 -6.78 4.79
CA THR A 108 -1.91 -6.45 5.58
C THR A 108 -1.66 -5.37 6.65
N HIS A 109 -0.61 -4.56 6.50
CA HIS A 109 -0.18 -3.60 7.51
C HIS A 109 0.12 -4.28 8.85
N SER A 110 0.86 -5.40 8.78
CA SER A 110 1.16 -6.28 9.92
C SER A 110 2.32 -5.75 10.78
N ILE A 111 2.23 -5.99 12.08
CA ILE A 111 3.30 -5.73 13.05
C ILE A 111 4.15 -6.98 13.34
N ALA A 112 4.12 -7.99 12.47
CA ALA A 112 4.87 -9.25 12.65
C ALA A 112 6.38 -9.05 12.79
N SER A 113 6.91 -7.93 12.28
CA SER A 113 8.32 -7.55 12.46
C SER A 113 8.79 -7.48 13.92
N LEU A 114 7.87 -7.37 14.88
CA LEU A 114 8.20 -7.28 16.29
C LEU A 114 8.46 -8.64 16.97
N TYR A 115 8.01 -9.75 16.38
CA TYR A 115 8.02 -11.05 17.07
C TYR A 115 8.17 -12.28 16.18
N ASN A 116 8.10 -12.15 14.86
CA ASN A 116 8.21 -13.32 13.97
C ASN A 116 8.76 -12.94 12.59
N GLU A 117 10.05 -13.18 12.39
CA GLU A 117 10.75 -12.92 11.13
C GLU A 117 10.08 -13.63 9.94
N SER A 118 9.81 -14.93 10.07
CA SER A 118 9.23 -15.71 8.96
C SER A 118 7.88 -15.16 8.52
N ALA A 119 6.99 -14.85 9.47
CA ALA A 119 5.69 -14.26 9.17
C ALA A 119 5.82 -12.84 8.58
N PHE A 120 6.80 -12.06 9.06
CA PHE A 120 7.09 -10.74 8.50
C PHE A 120 7.56 -10.84 7.05
N MET A 121 8.55 -11.70 6.79
CA MET A 121 9.11 -11.86 5.43
C MET A 121 8.09 -12.46 4.45
N GLU A 122 7.21 -13.35 4.90
CA GLU A 122 6.08 -13.82 4.10
C GLU A 122 5.16 -12.67 3.67
N GLN A 123 4.80 -11.77 4.60
CA GLN A 123 3.99 -10.58 4.30
C GLN A 123 4.69 -9.63 3.32
N VAL A 124 6.01 -9.46 3.45
CA VAL A 124 6.82 -8.65 2.53
C VAL A 124 6.82 -9.24 1.13
N HIS A 125 7.04 -10.55 1.02
CA HIS A 125 7.10 -11.24 -0.27
C HIS A 125 5.74 -11.21 -1.00
N LEU A 126 4.66 -11.55 -0.31
CA LEU A 126 3.31 -11.49 -0.88
C LEU A 126 2.93 -10.07 -1.33
N GLN A 127 3.37 -9.05 -0.60
CA GLN A 127 3.16 -7.65 -1.00
C GLN A 127 3.96 -7.30 -2.25
N GLU A 128 5.23 -7.72 -2.34
CA GLU A 128 6.07 -7.50 -3.54
C GLU A 128 5.43 -8.13 -4.78
N GLU A 129 4.99 -9.40 -4.68
CA GLU A 129 4.30 -10.08 -5.78
C GLU A 129 3.05 -9.32 -6.24
N LEU A 130 2.23 -8.86 -5.29
CA LEU A 130 1.02 -8.09 -5.59
C LEU A 130 1.34 -6.75 -6.26
N LEU A 131 2.41 -6.06 -5.85
CA LEU A 131 2.85 -4.81 -6.49
C LEU A 131 3.34 -5.04 -7.91
N VAL A 132 4.12 -6.09 -8.13
CA VAL A 132 4.58 -6.47 -9.47
C VAL A 132 3.40 -6.83 -10.37
N GLU A 133 2.47 -7.64 -9.90
CA GLU A 133 1.26 -8.01 -10.65
C GLU A 133 0.40 -6.79 -11.00
N THR A 134 0.18 -5.89 -10.01
CA THR A 134 -0.79 -4.80 -10.14
C THR A 134 -0.23 -3.58 -10.87
N PHE A 135 1.00 -3.19 -10.52
CA PHE A 135 1.62 -1.94 -10.99
C PHE A 135 2.83 -2.15 -11.90
N GLY A 136 3.32 -3.38 -12.04
CA GLY A 136 4.53 -3.68 -12.81
C GLY A 136 5.81 -3.17 -12.16
N VAL A 137 5.81 -2.92 -10.85
CA VAL A 137 6.92 -2.30 -10.12
C VAL A 137 7.48 -3.25 -9.07
N LYS A 138 8.79 -3.50 -9.13
CA LYS A 138 9.52 -4.13 -8.03
C LYS A 138 10.06 -3.02 -7.11
N PRO A 139 9.63 -2.93 -5.84
CA PRO A 139 10.06 -1.88 -4.93
C PRO A 139 11.53 -2.05 -4.54
N VAL A 140 12.23 -0.94 -4.36
CA VAL A 140 13.64 -0.91 -3.89
C VAL A 140 13.77 -0.23 -2.53
N SER A 141 12.74 0.48 -2.09
CA SER A 141 12.61 1.05 -0.76
C SER A 141 11.45 0.38 -0.01
N PHE A 142 11.52 0.40 1.31
CA PHE A 142 10.54 -0.23 2.20
C PHE A 142 10.07 0.76 3.27
N CYS A 143 8.77 0.81 3.50
CA CYS A 143 8.16 1.54 4.60
C CYS A 143 7.47 0.53 5.52
N ASN A 144 8.03 0.33 6.72
CA ASN A 144 7.45 -0.62 7.64
C ASN A 144 6.19 -0.07 8.31
N THR A 145 5.34 -0.98 8.77
CA THR A 145 4.13 -0.68 9.55
C THR A 145 4.51 0.19 10.76
N GLU A 146 3.77 1.29 10.96
CA GLU A 146 3.97 2.24 12.08
C GLU A 146 5.40 2.79 12.19
N ILE A 147 6.17 2.76 11.10
CA ILE A 147 7.58 3.24 11.07
C ILE A 147 8.45 2.48 12.08
N ILE A 148 8.11 1.23 12.37
CA ILE A 148 8.88 0.38 13.29
C ILE A 148 10.20 -0.01 12.62
N TYR A 149 11.31 0.23 13.31
CA TYR A 149 12.64 -0.14 12.83
C TYR A 149 13.46 -0.76 13.96
N SER A 150 14.25 -1.76 13.60
CA SER A 150 15.39 -2.27 14.38
C SER A 150 16.48 -2.73 13.41
N ASP A 151 17.69 -2.95 13.91
CA ASP A 151 18.80 -3.40 13.07
C ASP A 151 18.53 -4.79 12.48
N GLU A 152 17.82 -5.66 13.19
CA GLU A 152 17.41 -6.98 12.70
C GLU A 152 16.45 -6.84 11.51
N ILE A 153 15.45 -5.95 11.62
CA ILE A 153 14.54 -5.65 10.49
C ILE A 153 15.33 -5.11 9.31
N GLY A 154 16.30 -4.25 9.58
CA GLY A 154 17.22 -3.72 8.57
C GLY A 154 18.01 -4.82 7.84
N GLU A 155 18.53 -5.79 8.60
CA GLU A 155 19.24 -6.94 8.06
C GLU A 155 18.34 -7.84 7.20
N TRP A 156 17.15 -8.21 7.69
CA TRP A 156 16.20 -9.03 6.95
C TRP A 156 15.81 -8.41 5.62
N LEU A 157 15.46 -7.12 5.64
CA LEU A 157 15.06 -6.40 4.43
C LEU A 157 16.24 -6.15 3.48
N GLY A 158 17.44 -5.90 4.02
CA GLY A 158 18.67 -5.78 3.24
C GLY A 158 19.00 -7.07 2.50
N ASN A 159 18.85 -8.23 3.16
CA ASN A 159 19.03 -9.56 2.56
C ASN A 159 17.98 -9.84 1.47
N ALA A 160 16.77 -9.29 1.61
CA ALA A 160 15.71 -9.36 0.59
C ALA A 160 15.93 -8.38 -0.58
N GLY A 161 16.96 -7.53 -0.52
CA GLY A 161 17.36 -6.63 -1.62
C GLY A 161 16.82 -5.20 -1.53
N TYR A 162 16.18 -4.83 -0.43
CA TYR A 162 15.79 -3.43 -0.19
C TYR A 162 17.01 -2.56 0.13
N ARG A 163 17.04 -1.33 -0.40
CA ARG A 163 18.17 -0.40 -0.26
C ARG A 163 17.91 0.74 0.69
N VAL A 164 16.66 1.05 0.93
CA VAL A 164 16.20 2.15 1.79
C VAL A 164 15.04 1.64 2.63
N ILE A 165 15.09 1.91 3.93
CA ILE A 165 14.06 1.54 4.89
C ILE A 165 13.68 2.81 5.65
N SER A 166 12.39 3.04 5.82
CA SER A 166 11.80 4.18 6.55
C SER A 166 10.73 3.72 7.54
#